data_b18a5b7fc07cf314f0a3aefc4e18565c
#
_entry.id   b18a5b7fc07cf314f0a3aefc4e18565c
#
_cell.length_a   1.000
_cell.length_b   1.000
_cell.length_c   1.000
_cell.angle_alpha   90.00
_cell.angle_beta   90.00
_cell.angle_gamma   90.00
#
_symmetry.space_group_name_H-M   'P 1'
#
loop_
_entity.id
_entity.type
_entity.pdbx_description
1 polymer ?
#
loop_
_entity_poly.entity_id
_entity_poly.type
_entity_poly.pdbx_seq_one_letter_code
_entity_poly.pdbx_strand_id
1 'polypeptide(L)'
;MKIYEQKIMDANEKDYYLQIIPWWMSLVLFFTGWFGIKIIAEVVVELVLAIGGPITSETQANAANMWVNFITYVILAAVFLAFLIFYKKGVLIKRFLKEFKNPKIWINALIGIAMIYAANYIISLLLFIINPSMSDNNNEASLDSILKIFPIQGFLMTVILAPFAEEMTYRIGLFSALKRVNLILAFIVTALVFGLI
;
A
#
# COMPACT_ATOMS: atom_id res chain seq x y z
N MET A 1 22.92 -17.34 -17.32
CA MET A 1 22.23 -16.85 -16.13
C MET A 1 22.78 -15.50 -15.67
N LYS A 2 24.11 -15.34 -15.46
CA LYS A 2 24.74 -14.05 -15.06
C LYS A 2 24.50 -12.90 -16.05
N ILE A 3 24.59 -13.14 -17.36
CA ILE A 3 24.39 -12.13 -18.40
C ILE A 3 22.95 -11.61 -18.43
N TYR A 4 21.97 -12.49 -18.22
CA TYR A 4 20.55 -12.11 -18.15
C TYR A 4 20.24 -11.29 -16.88
N GLU A 5 20.82 -11.67 -15.74
CA GLU A 5 20.69 -10.91 -14.48
C GLU A 5 21.35 -9.53 -14.60
N GLN A 6 22.49 -9.43 -15.28
CA GLN A 6 23.19 -8.16 -15.51
C GLN A 6 22.39 -7.25 -16.45
N LYS A 7 21.84 -7.80 -17.54
CA LYS A 7 21.00 -7.06 -18.48
C LYS A 7 19.70 -6.52 -17.82
N ILE A 8 19.14 -7.29 -16.88
CA ILE A 8 18.00 -6.86 -16.07
C ILE A 8 18.41 -5.74 -15.08
N MET A 9 19.60 -5.82 -14.52
CA MET A 9 20.11 -4.81 -13.58
C MET A 9 20.48 -3.48 -14.27
N ASP A 10 20.80 -3.53 -15.56
CA ASP A 10 21.15 -2.37 -16.38
C ASP A 10 19.97 -1.82 -17.19
N ALA A 11 18.82 -2.49 -17.16
CA ALA A 11 17.62 -2.03 -17.84
C ALA A 11 17.15 -0.68 -17.26
N ASN A 12 16.80 0.23 -18.17
CA ASN A 12 16.36 1.57 -17.84
C ASN A 12 15.20 1.51 -16.83
N GLU A 13 15.25 2.28 -15.75
CA GLU A 13 14.35 2.24 -14.59
C GLU A 13 12.85 2.25 -14.97
N LYS A 14 12.52 2.93 -16.07
CA LYS A 14 11.15 3.07 -16.58
C LYS A 14 10.48 1.75 -16.99
N ASP A 15 11.26 0.77 -17.43
CA ASP A 15 10.72 -0.46 -18.04
C ASP A 15 11.03 -1.72 -17.24
N TYR A 16 11.69 -1.59 -16.10
CA TYR A 16 12.18 -2.71 -15.31
C TYR A 16 11.07 -3.70 -14.90
N TYR A 17 9.99 -3.21 -14.28
CA TYR A 17 8.89 -4.07 -13.86
C TYR A 17 8.16 -4.69 -15.06
N LEU A 18 8.05 -3.96 -16.17
CA LEU A 18 7.44 -4.45 -17.40
C LEU A 18 8.24 -5.59 -18.03
N GLN A 19 9.56 -5.61 -17.86
CA GLN A 19 10.42 -6.65 -18.41
C GLN A 19 10.45 -7.91 -17.54
N ILE A 20 10.32 -7.77 -16.22
CA ILE A 20 10.48 -8.88 -15.28
C ILE A 20 9.16 -9.53 -14.94
N ILE A 21 8.13 -8.75 -14.65
CA ILE A 21 6.82 -9.25 -14.22
C ILE A 21 5.93 -9.31 -15.47
N PRO A 22 5.42 -10.45 -15.89
CA PRO A 22 4.46 -10.53 -17.00
C PRO A 22 3.15 -9.82 -16.64
N TRP A 23 2.41 -9.33 -17.64
CA TRP A 23 1.19 -8.54 -17.43
C TRP A 23 0.13 -9.25 -16.56
N TRP A 24 -0.07 -10.54 -16.79
CA TRP A 24 -1.02 -11.34 -16.01
C TRP A 24 -0.62 -11.46 -14.54
N MET A 25 0.68 -11.54 -14.25
CA MET A 25 1.19 -11.55 -12.87
C MET A 25 0.97 -10.21 -12.18
N SER A 26 1.08 -9.10 -12.90
CA SER A 26 0.73 -7.78 -12.38
C SER A 26 -0.75 -7.72 -11.99
N LEU A 27 -1.65 -8.28 -12.80
CA LEU A 27 -3.07 -8.41 -12.45
C LEU A 27 -3.29 -9.34 -11.24
N VAL A 28 -2.58 -10.45 -11.16
CA VAL A 28 -2.64 -11.33 -9.98
C VAL A 28 -2.25 -10.58 -8.72
N LEU A 29 -1.17 -9.80 -8.74
CA LEU A 29 -0.76 -8.98 -7.59
C LEU A 29 -1.83 -7.94 -7.22
N PHE A 30 -2.43 -7.29 -8.20
CA PHE A 30 -3.51 -6.35 -7.98
C PHE A 30 -4.72 -7.03 -7.31
N PHE A 31 -5.20 -8.13 -7.87
CA PHE A 31 -6.34 -8.84 -7.30
C PHE A 31 -6.04 -9.48 -5.95
N THR A 32 -4.81 -9.94 -5.73
CA THR A 32 -4.37 -10.43 -4.41
C THR A 32 -4.44 -9.32 -3.37
N GLY A 33 -4.01 -8.12 -3.68
CA GLY A 33 -4.14 -6.98 -2.77
C GLY A 33 -5.59 -6.54 -2.59
N TRP A 34 -6.30 -6.35 -3.70
CA TRP A 34 -7.66 -5.80 -3.69
C TRP A 34 -8.69 -6.71 -3.00
N PHE A 35 -8.74 -7.97 -3.37
CA PHE A 35 -9.65 -8.94 -2.75
C PHE A 35 -9.04 -9.59 -1.51
N GLY A 36 -7.70 -9.72 -1.47
CA GLY A 36 -7.00 -10.32 -0.34
C GLY A 36 -7.25 -9.57 0.95
N ILE A 37 -7.25 -8.24 0.94
CA ILE A 37 -7.60 -7.42 2.11
C ILE A 37 -8.98 -7.81 2.64
N LYS A 38 -10.00 -7.90 1.79
CA LYS A 38 -11.37 -8.22 2.20
C LYS A 38 -11.50 -9.65 2.72
N ILE A 39 -11.00 -10.62 1.98
CA ILE A 39 -11.10 -12.04 2.35
C ILE A 39 -10.33 -12.32 3.64
N ILE A 40 -9.11 -11.80 3.77
CA ILE A 40 -8.31 -11.98 4.98
C ILE A 40 -8.98 -11.30 6.17
N ALA A 41 -9.50 -10.07 5.98
CA ALA A 41 -10.19 -9.35 7.04
C ALA A 41 -11.41 -10.10 7.55
N GLU A 42 -12.24 -10.67 6.67
CA GLU A 42 -13.39 -11.49 7.06
C GLU A 42 -12.97 -12.71 7.90
N VAL A 43 -11.95 -13.46 7.47
CA VAL A 43 -11.44 -14.61 8.24
C VAL A 43 -10.87 -14.17 9.58
N VAL A 44 -10.14 -13.03 9.63
CA VAL A 44 -9.56 -12.53 10.87
C VAL A 44 -10.63 -12.01 11.83
N VAL A 45 -11.70 -11.38 11.32
CA VAL A 45 -12.87 -10.98 12.15
C VAL A 45 -13.44 -12.19 12.87
N GLU A 46 -13.73 -13.26 12.15
CA GLU A 46 -14.26 -14.50 12.74
C GLU A 46 -13.34 -15.06 13.82
N LEU A 47 -12.02 -15.06 13.59
CA LEU A 47 -11.03 -15.50 14.57
C LEU A 47 -10.99 -14.60 15.81
N VAL A 48 -11.02 -13.29 15.63
CA VAL A 48 -11.00 -12.31 16.73
C VAL A 48 -12.26 -12.47 17.59
N LEU A 49 -13.43 -12.64 16.96
CA LEU A 49 -14.69 -12.87 17.68
C LEU A 49 -14.72 -14.23 18.38
N ALA A 50 -14.17 -15.27 17.78
CA ALA A 50 -14.10 -16.61 18.38
C ALA A 50 -13.20 -16.63 19.63
N ILE A 51 -12.12 -15.84 19.65
CA ILE A 51 -11.18 -15.78 20.77
C ILE A 51 -11.62 -14.77 21.82
N GLY A 52 -12.09 -13.59 21.40
CA GLY A 52 -12.42 -12.45 22.27
C GLY A 52 -13.87 -12.45 22.78
N GLY A 53 -14.72 -13.31 22.20
CA GLY A 53 -16.16 -13.30 22.49
C GLY A 53 -16.92 -12.12 21.84
N PRO A 54 -18.19 -11.94 22.17
CA PRO A 54 -19.03 -10.91 21.57
C PRO A 54 -18.58 -9.50 21.98
N ILE A 55 -18.59 -8.59 21.04
CA ILE A 55 -18.25 -7.18 21.24
C ILE A 55 -19.43 -6.50 21.97
N THR A 56 -19.20 -6.03 23.18
CA THR A 56 -20.23 -5.42 24.05
C THR A 56 -20.01 -3.93 24.28
N SER A 57 -18.85 -3.37 23.90
CA SER A 57 -18.53 -1.95 24.06
C SER A 57 -17.83 -1.37 22.83
N GLU A 58 -17.93 -0.05 22.66
CA GLU A 58 -17.25 0.68 21.61
C GLU A 58 -15.71 0.53 21.67
N THR A 59 -15.16 0.53 22.88
CA THR A 59 -13.72 0.32 23.08
C THR A 59 -13.28 -1.06 22.61
N GLN A 60 -14.08 -2.11 22.86
CA GLN A 60 -13.82 -3.45 22.33
C GLN A 60 -13.93 -3.50 20.81
N ALA A 61 -14.90 -2.79 20.22
CA ALA A 61 -15.05 -2.69 18.79
C ALA A 61 -13.83 -2.03 18.13
N ASN A 62 -13.36 -0.92 18.70
CA ASN A 62 -12.17 -0.22 18.21
C ASN A 62 -10.91 -1.09 18.33
N ALA A 63 -10.75 -1.80 19.44
CA ALA A 63 -9.63 -2.73 19.63
C ALA A 63 -9.70 -3.90 18.65
N ALA A 64 -10.87 -4.50 18.45
CA ALA A 64 -11.07 -5.58 17.48
C ALA A 64 -10.75 -5.12 16.04
N ASN A 65 -11.29 -3.99 15.62
CA ASN A 65 -11.03 -3.41 14.31
C ASN A 65 -9.54 -3.16 14.07
N MET A 66 -8.84 -2.63 15.07
CA MET A 66 -7.41 -2.41 14.99
C MET A 66 -6.65 -3.74 14.81
N TRP A 67 -6.94 -4.77 15.59
CA TRP A 67 -6.29 -6.07 15.46
C TRP A 67 -6.62 -6.75 14.14
N VAL A 68 -7.86 -6.67 13.67
CA VAL A 68 -8.26 -7.19 12.36
C VAL A 68 -7.43 -6.53 11.26
N ASN A 69 -7.35 -5.21 11.24
CA ASN A 69 -6.58 -4.49 10.23
C ASN A 69 -5.09 -4.81 10.33
N PHE A 70 -4.51 -4.79 11.52
CA PHE A 70 -3.10 -5.09 11.73
C PHE A 70 -2.72 -6.48 11.24
N ILE A 71 -3.47 -7.51 11.65
CA ILE A 71 -3.22 -8.90 11.24
C ILE A 71 -3.42 -9.07 9.74
N THR A 72 -4.46 -8.45 9.16
CA THR A 72 -4.73 -8.47 7.73
C THR A 72 -3.55 -7.91 6.93
N TYR A 73 -3.03 -6.75 7.32
CA TYR A 73 -1.88 -6.16 6.65
C TYR A 73 -0.58 -6.92 6.88
N VAL A 74 -0.38 -7.53 8.04
CA VAL A 74 0.77 -8.42 8.29
C VAL A 74 0.74 -9.63 7.36
N ILE A 75 -0.42 -10.30 7.23
CA ILE A 75 -0.57 -11.45 6.32
C ILE A 75 -0.33 -11.03 4.88
N LEU A 76 -0.95 -9.95 4.43
CA LEU A 76 -0.82 -9.46 3.06
C LEU A 76 0.63 -9.04 2.76
N ALA A 77 1.28 -8.34 3.68
CA ALA A 77 2.68 -7.97 3.55
C ALA A 77 3.59 -9.21 3.50
N ALA A 78 3.31 -10.24 4.29
CA ALA A 78 4.05 -11.49 4.24
C ALA A 78 3.90 -12.20 2.87
N VAL A 79 2.70 -12.22 2.31
CA VAL A 79 2.44 -12.79 0.98
C VAL A 79 3.23 -12.02 -0.11
N PHE A 80 3.18 -10.70 -0.10
CA PHE A 80 3.90 -9.88 -1.05
C PHE A 80 5.42 -9.97 -0.87
N LEU A 81 5.90 -10.02 0.36
CA LEU A 81 7.32 -10.21 0.65
C LEU A 81 7.81 -11.58 0.18
N ALA A 82 7.02 -12.64 0.41
CA ALA A 82 7.29 -13.97 -0.12
C ALA A 82 7.37 -13.94 -1.64
N PHE A 83 6.44 -13.26 -2.31
CA PHE A 83 6.52 -13.06 -3.76
C PHE A 83 7.83 -12.38 -4.18
N LEU A 84 8.24 -11.28 -3.53
CA LEU A 84 9.48 -10.56 -3.86
C LEU A 84 10.74 -11.41 -3.65
N ILE A 85 10.75 -12.27 -2.61
CA ILE A 85 11.88 -13.14 -2.27
C ILE A 85 11.99 -14.31 -3.25
N PHE A 86 10.86 -14.99 -3.50
CA PHE A 86 10.90 -16.24 -4.27
C PHE A 86 10.77 -16.02 -5.79
N TYR A 87 10.11 -14.93 -6.22
CA TYR A 87 9.95 -14.68 -7.65
C TYR A 87 11.30 -14.46 -8.34
N LYS A 88 11.56 -15.26 -9.37
CA LYS A 88 12.83 -15.24 -10.14
C LYS A 88 14.07 -15.18 -9.25
N LYS A 89 14.11 -15.97 -8.17
CA LYS A 89 15.23 -16.06 -7.22
C LYS A 89 15.56 -14.73 -6.51
N GLY A 90 14.55 -13.94 -6.22
CA GLY A 90 14.68 -12.70 -5.46
C GLY A 90 15.34 -11.55 -6.23
N VAL A 91 15.26 -11.55 -7.55
CA VAL A 91 15.81 -10.44 -8.36
C VAL A 91 15.15 -9.10 -8.00
N LEU A 92 13.85 -9.12 -7.72
CA LEU A 92 13.11 -7.91 -7.34
C LEU A 92 13.60 -7.31 -6.01
N ILE A 93 13.76 -8.15 -4.99
CA ILE A 93 14.21 -7.67 -3.67
C ILE A 93 15.66 -7.21 -3.69
N LYS A 94 16.53 -7.89 -4.45
CA LYS A 94 17.93 -7.46 -4.60
C LYS A 94 18.05 -6.09 -5.23
N ARG A 95 17.22 -5.80 -6.23
CA ARG A 95 17.18 -4.47 -6.84
C ARG A 95 16.60 -3.43 -5.88
N PHE A 96 15.50 -3.72 -5.21
CA PHE A 96 14.95 -2.84 -4.19
C PHE A 96 16.00 -2.43 -3.16
N LEU A 97 16.75 -3.39 -2.61
CA LEU A 97 17.82 -3.13 -1.65
C LEU A 97 18.98 -2.31 -2.24
N LYS A 98 19.29 -2.49 -3.53
CA LYS A 98 20.30 -1.69 -4.24
C LYS A 98 19.85 -0.25 -4.39
N GLU A 99 18.61 -0.04 -4.84
CA GLU A 99 18.03 1.29 -5.04
C GLU A 99 17.88 2.05 -3.71
N PHE A 100 17.58 1.37 -2.61
CA PHE A 100 17.47 1.98 -1.28
C PHE A 100 18.76 2.67 -0.81
N LYS A 101 19.92 2.27 -1.36
CA LYS A 101 21.22 2.91 -1.12
C LYS A 101 21.45 4.16 -1.95
N ASN A 102 20.58 4.46 -2.91
CA ASN A 102 20.72 5.62 -3.78
C ASN A 102 20.17 6.88 -3.10
N PRO A 103 20.99 7.91 -2.78
CA PRO A 103 20.54 9.09 -2.07
C PRO A 103 19.47 9.89 -2.85
N LYS A 104 19.45 9.80 -4.18
CA LYS A 104 18.42 10.46 -5.01
C LYS A 104 17.01 9.98 -4.69
N ILE A 105 16.85 8.71 -4.30
CA ILE A 105 15.54 8.17 -3.92
C ILE A 105 15.01 8.87 -2.67
N TRP A 106 15.85 9.08 -1.68
CA TRP A 106 15.49 9.77 -0.45
C TRP A 106 15.14 11.24 -0.68
N ILE A 107 15.91 11.93 -1.54
CA ILE A 107 15.58 13.30 -1.93
C ILE A 107 14.24 13.36 -2.64
N ASN A 108 14.00 12.47 -3.60
CA ASN A 108 12.71 12.41 -4.32
C ASN A 108 11.56 12.05 -3.38
N ALA A 109 11.77 11.17 -2.40
CA ALA A 109 10.78 10.84 -1.39
C ALA A 109 10.43 12.07 -0.51
N LEU A 110 11.42 12.84 -0.07
CA LEU A 110 11.19 14.07 0.68
C LEU A 110 10.43 15.11 -0.14
N ILE A 111 10.79 15.30 -1.40
CA ILE A 111 10.06 16.19 -2.31
C ILE A 111 8.62 15.71 -2.48
N GLY A 112 8.40 14.39 -2.68
CA GLY A 112 7.08 13.80 -2.79
C GLY A 112 6.22 14.04 -1.54
N ILE A 113 6.78 13.85 -0.36
CA ILE A 113 6.11 14.14 0.92
C ILE A 113 5.72 15.62 0.99
N ALA A 114 6.65 16.53 0.69
CA ALA A 114 6.37 17.97 0.70
C ALA A 114 5.24 18.35 -0.28
N MET A 115 5.22 17.73 -1.48
CA MET A 115 4.17 17.95 -2.46
C MET A 115 2.80 17.43 -1.99
N ILE A 116 2.75 16.26 -1.33
CA ILE A 116 1.51 15.71 -0.77
C ILE A 116 0.94 16.63 0.31
N TYR A 117 1.79 17.10 1.24
CA TYR A 117 1.35 18.05 2.27
C TYR A 117 0.87 19.37 1.66
N ALA A 118 1.57 19.91 0.67
CA ALA A 118 1.15 21.13 -0.02
C ALA A 118 -0.20 20.92 -0.73
N ALA A 119 -0.40 19.81 -1.43
CA ALA A 119 -1.64 19.48 -2.09
C ALA A 119 -2.80 19.32 -1.08
N ASN A 120 -2.59 18.59 0.01
CA ASN A 120 -3.58 18.43 1.07
C ASN A 120 -3.96 19.78 1.68
N TYR A 121 -2.99 20.64 1.96
CA TYR A 121 -3.26 21.98 2.48
C TYR A 121 -4.12 22.82 1.52
N ILE A 122 -3.77 22.81 0.23
CA ILE A 122 -4.53 23.55 -0.81
C ILE A 122 -5.96 23.00 -0.90
N ILE A 123 -6.14 21.67 -0.94
CA ILE A 123 -7.46 21.04 -1.01
C ILE A 123 -8.29 21.37 0.22
N SER A 124 -7.73 21.26 1.43
CA SER A 124 -8.40 21.58 2.68
C SER A 124 -8.84 23.05 2.72
N LEU A 125 -8.00 23.96 2.23
CA LEU A 125 -8.32 25.38 2.16
C LEU A 125 -9.44 25.65 1.16
N LEU A 126 -9.46 25.00 0.01
CA LEU A 126 -10.54 25.09 -0.97
C LEU A 126 -11.86 24.54 -0.40
N LEU A 127 -11.82 23.37 0.26
CA LEU A 127 -13.00 22.79 0.91
C LEU A 127 -13.54 23.69 2.02
N PHE A 128 -12.67 24.28 2.85
CA PHE A 128 -13.06 25.22 3.89
C PHE A 128 -13.77 26.47 3.32
N ILE A 129 -13.32 26.98 2.17
CA ILE A 129 -13.97 28.12 1.49
C ILE A 129 -15.35 27.73 0.96
N ILE A 130 -15.50 26.51 0.42
CA ILE A 130 -16.77 26.04 -0.18
C ILE A 130 -17.77 25.67 0.93
N ASN A 131 -17.34 24.93 1.93
CA ASN A 131 -18.19 24.51 3.05
C ASN A 131 -17.33 24.23 4.29
N PRO A 132 -17.32 25.14 5.28
CA PRO A 132 -16.54 24.99 6.50
C PRO A 132 -16.81 23.71 7.31
N SER A 133 -18.00 23.12 7.17
CA SER A 133 -18.35 21.87 7.88
C SER A 133 -17.76 20.61 7.25
N MET A 134 -17.17 20.69 6.06
CA MET A 134 -16.49 19.57 5.39
C MET A 134 -15.01 19.43 5.75
N SER A 135 -14.49 20.30 6.61
CA SER A 135 -13.07 20.28 7.01
C SER A 135 -12.73 19.14 7.98
N ASP A 136 -13.70 18.53 8.62
CA ASP A 136 -13.49 17.44 9.56
C ASP A 136 -13.27 16.13 8.81
N ASN A 137 -12.04 15.66 8.83
CA ASN A 137 -11.65 14.39 8.20
C ASN A 137 -11.88 13.24 9.19
N ASN A 138 -12.96 12.49 9.01
CA ASN A 138 -13.29 11.32 9.84
C ASN A 138 -12.16 10.28 9.91
N ASN A 139 -11.33 10.20 8.86
CA ASN A 139 -10.19 9.29 8.85
C ASN A 139 -9.10 9.72 9.83
N GLU A 140 -8.85 11.03 10.00
CA GLU A 140 -7.88 11.54 10.97
C GLU A 140 -8.33 11.27 12.41
N ALA A 141 -9.59 11.47 12.72
CA ALA A 141 -10.14 11.17 14.05
C ALA A 141 -10.05 9.68 14.39
N SER A 142 -10.30 8.81 13.42
CA SER A 142 -10.16 7.35 13.58
C SER A 142 -8.72 6.93 13.79
N LEU A 143 -7.78 7.49 13.03
CA LEU A 143 -6.34 7.26 13.19
C LEU A 143 -5.83 7.73 14.55
N ASP A 144 -6.24 8.92 14.99
CA ASP A 144 -5.88 9.48 16.28
C ASP A 144 -6.34 8.58 17.44
N SER A 145 -7.55 8.05 17.36
CA SER A 145 -8.08 7.13 18.38
C SER A 145 -7.27 5.82 18.43
N ILE A 146 -6.91 5.26 17.28
CA ILE A 146 -6.10 4.04 17.18
C ILE A 146 -4.69 4.28 17.72
N LEU A 147 -4.04 5.38 17.35
CA LEU A 147 -2.69 5.71 17.80
C LEU A 147 -2.60 5.99 19.30
N LYS A 148 -3.66 6.50 19.92
CA LYS A 148 -3.74 6.70 21.37
C LYS A 148 -3.80 5.39 22.15
N ILE A 149 -4.52 4.38 21.63
CA ILE A 149 -4.72 3.09 22.32
C ILE A 149 -3.60 2.10 21.95
N PHE A 150 -3.20 2.07 20.69
CA PHE A 150 -2.23 1.11 20.14
C PHE A 150 -1.12 1.81 19.33
N PRO A 151 -0.25 2.58 19.97
CA PRO A 151 0.71 3.45 19.25
C PRO A 151 1.69 2.68 18.37
N ILE A 152 2.21 1.55 18.84
CA ILE A 152 3.20 0.77 18.11
C ILE A 152 2.55 0.06 16.92
N GLN A 153 1.42 -0.62 17.15
CA GLN A 153 0.71 -1.36 16.10
C GLN A 153 0.14 -0.40 15.04
N GLY A 154 -0.45 0.70 15.48
CA GLY A 154 -0.96 1.74 14.59
C GLY A 154 0.16 2.34 13.73
N PHE A 155 1.30 2.65 14.32
CA PHE A 155 2.47 3.14 13.58
C PHE A 155 2.99 2.12 12.56
N LEU A 156 3.18 0.87 12.97
CA LEU A 156 3.64 -0.18 12.05
C LEU A 156 2.66 -0.40 10.90
N MET A 157 1.36 -0.39 11.19
CA MET A 157 0.33 -0.57 10.18
C MET A 157 0.33 0.60 9.18
N THR A 158 0.26 1.83 9.65
CA THR A 158 0.07 3.01 8.79
C THR A 158 1.33 3.45 8.06
N VAL A 159 2.52 3.25 8.65
CA VAL A 159 3.78 3.74 8.08
C VAL A 159 4.53 2.66 7.28
N ILE A 160 4.35 1.38 7.61
CA ILE A 160 5.13 0.31 6.99
C ILE A 160 4.25 -0.66 6.22
N LEU A 161 3.27 -1.30 6.88
CA LEU A 161 2.55 -2.43 6.30
C LEU A 161 1.56 -2.00 5.21
N ALA A 162 0.71 -1.01 5.49
CA ALA A 162 -0.27 -0.52 4.52
C ALA A 162 0.41 0.09 3.30
N PRO A 163 1.38 1.03 3.40
CA PRO A 163 2.07 1.58 2.24
C PRO A 163 2.80 0.51 1.41
N PHE A 164 3.38 -0.50 2.06
CA PHE A 164 4.02 -1.61 1.35
C PHE A 164 3.00 -2.44 0.56
N ALA A 165 1.86 -2.79 1.18
CA ALA A 165 0.80 -3.54 0.53
C ALA A 165 0.17 -2.74 -0.62
N GLU A 166 -0.05 -1.44 -0.43
CA GLU A 166 -0.55 -0.52 -1.44
C GLU A 166 0.40 -0.39 -2.64
N GLU A 167 1.69 -0.23 -2.39
CA GLU A 167 2.71 -0.16 -3.45
C GLU A 167 2.71 -1.44 -4.30
N MET A 168 2.63 -2.62 -3.65
CA MET A 168 2.56 -3.90 -4.33
C MET A 168 1.27 -4.05 -5.14
N THR A 169 0.14 -3.63 -4.59
CA THR A 169 -1.18 -3.75 -5.20
C THR A 169 -1.35 -2.78 -6.37
N TYR A 170 -1.11 -1.50 -6.13
CA TYR A 170 -1.44 -0.45 -7.10
C TYR A 170 -0.31 -0.16 -8.06
N ARG A 171 0.92 -0.01 -7.59
CA ARG A 171 2.04 0.36 -8.46
C ARG A 171 2.62 -0.83 -9.21
N ILE A 172 2.92 -1.93 -8.52
CA ILE A 172 3.47 -3.13 -9.16
C ILE A 172 2.35 -3.94 -9.82
N GLY A 173 1.17 -3.97 -9.21
CA GLY A 173 -0.01 -4.64 -9.76
C GLY A 173 -0.68 -3.81 -10.87
N LEU A 174 -1.63 -2.97 -10.50
CA LEU A 174 -2.53 -2.30 -11.46
C LEU A 174 -1.81 -1.38 -12.45
N PHE A 175 -0.99 -0.45 -11.93
CA PHE A 175 -0.29 0.52 -12.79
C PHE A 175 0.64 -0.17 -13.79
N SER A 176 1.41 -1.16 -13.38
CA SER A 176 2.31 -1.89 -14.27
C SER A 176 1.57 -2.68 -15.34
N ALA A 177 0.38 -3.21 -15.04
CA ALA A 177 -0.46 -3.87 -16.04
C ALA A 177 -0.98 -2.88 -17.09
N LEU A 178 -1.55 -1.76 -16.63
CA LEU A 178 -2.15 -0.73 -17.49
C LEU A 178 -1.13 0.08 -18.29
N LYS A 179 0.05 0.35 -17.73
CA LYS A 179 1.12 1.10 -18.41
C LYS A 179 1.55 0.45 -19.73
N ARG A 180 1.37 -0.86 -19.87
CA ARG A 180 1.66 -1.59 -21.12
C ARG A 180 0.74 -1.20 -22.25
N VAL A 181 -0.47 -0.76 -21.91
CA VAL A 181 -1.48 -0.31 -22.88
C VAL A 181 -1.32 1.18 -23.12
N ASN A 182 -1.38 1.99 -22.07
CA ASN A 182 -1.26 3.43 -22.16
C ASN A 182 -0.84 4.03 -20.81
N LEU A 183 0.17 4.91 -20.82
CA LEU A 183 0.71 5.53 -19.60
C LEU A 183 -0.31 6.46 -18.93
N ILE A 184 -1.03 7.27 -19.70
CA ILE A 184 -2.02 8.22 -19.18
C ILE A 184 -3.19 7.45 -18.56
N LEU A 185 -3.67 6.42 -19.25
CA LEU A 185 -4.72 5.53 -18.73
C LEU A 185 -4.28 4.89 -17.40
N ALA A 186 -3.04 4.42 -17.32
CA ALA A 186 -2.51 3.83 -16.10
C ALA A 186 -2.56 4.82 -14.92
N PHE A 187 -2.15 6.07 -15.11
CA PHE A 187 -2.21 7.09 -14.07
C PHE A 187 -3.65 7.37 -13.63
N ILE A 188 -4.55 7.63 -14.58
CA ILE A 188 -5.94 8.00 -14.29
C ILE A 188 -6.65 6.84 -13.56
N VAL A 189 -6.60 5.64 -14.13
CA VAL A 189 -7.31 4.48 -13.56
C VAL A 189 -6.75 4.11 -12.21
N THR A 190 -5.41 4.09 -12.04
CA THR A 190 -4.81 3.73 -10.74
C THR A 190 -5.16 4.77 -9.68
N ALA A 191 -5.15 6.07 -10.01
CA ALA A 191 -5.51 7.12 -9.07
C ALA A 191 -7.00 7.04 -8.68
N LEU A 192 -7.90 6.80 -9.63
CA LEU A 192 -9.34 6.63 -9.36
C LEU A 192 -9.60 5.40 -8.48
N VAL A 193 -9.01 4.27 -8.82
CA VAL A 193 -9.19 3.02 -8.07
C VAL A 193 -8.63 3.15 -6.65
N PHE A 194 -7.48 3.81 -6.48
CA PHE A 194 -6.89 4.08 -5.18
C PHE A 194 -7.76 5.03 -4.32
N GLY A 195 -8.35 6.06 -4.94
CA GLY A 195 -9.20 7.02 -4.22
C GLY A 195 -10.60 6.52 -3.88
N LEU A 196 -11.03 5.36 -4.40
CA LEU A 196 -12.34 4.75 -4.11
C LEU A 196 -12.32 3.77 -2.92
N ILE A 197 -11.18 3.59 -2.28
CA ILE A 197 -11.00 2.70 -1.11
C ILE A 197 -10.91 3.52 0.16
#